data_b95a75b8d7132ba28554c5b04ca03480
#
_entry.id   b95a75b8d7132ba28554c5b04ca03480
#
_cell.length_a   1.000
_cell.length_b   1.000
_cell.length_c   1.000
_cell.angle_alpha   90.00
_cell.angle_beta   90.00
_cell.angle_gamma   90.00
#
_symmetry.space_group_name_H-M   'P 1'
#
loop_
_entity.id
_entity.type
_entity.pdbx_description
1 polymer ?
#
loop_
_entity_poly.entity_id
_entity_poly.type
_entity_poly.pdbx_seq_one_letter_code
_entity_poly.pdbx_strand_id
1 'polypeptide(L)'
;MSISWFKLSANFDKDDRVALVEQHRNGNVAIYYYIKLNCIAARCNQGGGIFIAENIPHTSKTLAKQWNCKEITVINTLNLLTEAGLLEVIENVFFISDWYETQSVDKLEEIRKNARLRKQKSRERQRARKADMSRDSHVTSQNRIDKDKEKEIDIDGDGDIDKKRLTAANGNRL
;
A
#
# COMPACT_ATOMS: atom_id res chain seq x y z
N MET A 1 12.28 8.95 0.30
CA MET A 1 10.83 9.21 0.37
C MET A 1 10.25 8.38 1.50
N SER A 2 9.50 8.97 2.43
CA SER A 2 8.80 8.22 3.47
C SER A 2 7.57 7.54 2.91
N ILE A 3 7.32 6.31 3.34
CA ILE A 3 6.09 5.59 3.01
C ILE A 3 5.06 5.93 4.08
N SER A 4 3.85 6.36 3.67
CA SER A 4 2.78 6.78 4.59
C SER A 4 1.89 5.62 5.08
N TRP A 5 2.05 4.43 4.53
CA TRP A 5 1.31 3.22 4.88
C TRP A 5 2.16 1.98 4.62
N PHE A 6 1.84 0.89 5.27
CA PHE A 6 2.44 -0.41 5.02
C PHE A 6 1.34 -1.46 4.82
N LYS A 7 1.67 -2.56 4.14
CA LYS A 7 0.76 -3.68 3.96
C LYS A 7 0.84 -4.61 5.15
N LEU A 8 -0.31 -5.03 5.66
CA LEU A 8 -0.43 -6.16 6.58
C LEU A 8 -1.21 -7.26 5.85
N SER A 9 -0.75 -8.51 5.95
CA SER A 9 -1.45 -9.64 5.35
C SER A 9 -2.84 -9.80 5.97
N ALA A 10 -3.86 -10.10 5.15
CA ALA A 10 -5.19 -10.45 5.65
C ALA A 10 -5.19 -11.77 6.44
N ASN A 11 -4.14 -12.59 6.30
CA ASN A 11 -3.94 -13.83 7.05
C ASN A 11 -2.93 -13.66 8.19
N PHE A 12 -2.66 -12.44 8.62
CA PHE A 12 -1.72 -12.16 9.72
C PHE A 12 -2.10 -12.89 11.01
N ASP A 13 -3.39 -12.96 11.32
CA ASP A 13 -3.96 -13.69 12.44
C ASP A 13 -3.81 -15.22 12.38
N LYS A 14 -3.50 -15.75 11.18
CA LYS A 14 -3.31 -17.19 10.93
C LYS A 14 -1.84 -17.57 10.77
N ASP A 15 -0.94 -16.61 10.89
CA ASP A 15 0.50 -16.88 10.85
C ASP A 15 0.92 -17.63 12.12
N ASP A 16 1.52 -18.79 11.97
CA ASP A 16 1.96 -19.63 13.08
C ASP A 16 2.93 -18.89 14.01
N ARG A 17 3.72 -17.95 13.49
CA ARG A 17 4.64 -17.10 14.26
C ARG A 17 3.87 -16.13 15.16
N VAL A 18 2.78 -15.57 14.66
CA VAL A 18 1.88 -14.69 15.42
C VAL A 18 1.18 -15.48 16.51
N ALA A 19 0.64 -16.67 16.16
CA ALA A 19 0.01 -17.56 17.11
C ALA A 19 0.96 -17.98 18.25
N LEU A 20 2.24 -18.21 17.93
CA LEU A 20 3.28 -18.50 18.92
C LEU A 20 3.49 -17.33 19.89
N VAL A 21 3.55 -16.10 19.36
CA VAL A 21 3.66 -14.89 20.20
C VAL A 21 2.44 -14.71 21.07
N GLU A 22 1.22 -14.90 20.54
CA GLU A 22 -0.03 -14.71 21.27
C GLU A 22 -0.21 -15.69 22.45
N GLN A 23 0.38 -16.89 22.38
CA GLN A 23 0.38 -17.84 23.49
C GLN A 23 1.20 -17.34 24.70
N HIS A 24 2.06 -16.36 24.50
CA HIS A 24 2.85 -15.81 25.59
C HIS A 24 2.03 -14.86 26.46
N ARG A 25 2.31 -14.79 27.78
CA ARG A 25 1.58 -13.96 28.76
C ARG A 25 1.38 -12.51 28.32
N ASN A 26 2.35 -11.94 27.59
CA ASN A 26 2.32 -10.56 27.07
C ASN A 26 2.23 -10.52 25.54
N GLY A 27 1.72 -11.57 24.90
CA GLY A 27 1.69 -11.72 23.46
C GLY A 27 0.96 -10.59 22.75
N ASN A 28 -0.23 -10.23 23.23
CA ASN A 28 -1.00 -9.12 22.66
C ASN A 28 -0.24 -7.79 22.68
N VAL A 29 0.54 -7.53 23.74
CA VAL A 29 1.39 -6.34 23.85
C VAL A 29 2.54 -6.43 22.84
N ALA A 30 3.13 -7.60 22.67
CA ALA A 30 4.20 -7.83 21.71
C ALA A 30 3.69 -7.64 20.27
N ILE A 31 2.52 -8.14 19.91
CA ILE A 31 1.90 -7.91 18.60
C ILE A 31 1.61 -6.43 18.38
N TYR A 32 1.10 -5.72 19.38
CA TYR A 32 0.90 -4.27 19.27
C TYR A 32 2.23 -3.52 18.99
N TYR A 33 3.31 -3.89 19.68
CA TYR A 33 4.63 -3.30 19.40
C TYR A 33 5.19 -3.73 18.05
N TYR A 34 4.92 -4.95 17.60
CA TYR A 34 5.28 -5.38 16.24
C TYR A 34 4.65 -4.49 15.16
N ILE A 35 3.38 -4.14 15.31
CA ILE A 35 2.73 -3.19 14.39
C ILE A 35 3.40 -1.81 14.44
N LYS A 36 3.77 -1.32 15.63
CA LYS A 36 4.53 -0.06 15.75
C LYS A 36 5.90 -0.13 15.07
N LEU A 37 6.60 -1.25 15.16
CA LEU A 37 7.87 -1.48 14.47
C LEU A 37 7.68 -1.43 12.95
N ASN A 38 6.63 -2.05 12.42
CA ASN A 38 6.28 -1.95 11.01
C ASN A 38 6.03 -0.49 10.57
N CYS A 39 5.37 0.30 11.41
CA CYS A 39 5.19 1.74 11.15
C CYS A 39 6.53 2.50 11.11
N ILE A 40 7.49 2.15 11.99
CA ILE A 40 8.82 2.76 12.00
C ILE A 40 9.57 2.36 10.73
N ALA A 41 9.61 1.07 10.39
CA ALA A 41 10.26 0.55 9.20
C ALA A 41 9.72 1.20 7.93
N ALA A 42 8.39 1.38 7.82
CA ALA A 42 7.75 2.04 6.70
C ALA A 42 8.16 3.52 6.56
N ARG A 43 8.21 4.26 7.68
CA ARG A 43 8.62 5.67 7.66
C ARG A 43 10.08 5.83 7.26
N CYS A 44 10.95 4.95 7.77
CA CYS A 44 12.39 5.01 7.46
C CYS A 44 12.68 4.54 6.03
N ASN A 45 11.88 3.59 5.51
CA ASN A 45 12.02 3.01 4.16
C ASN A 45 13.44 2.49 3.87
N GLN A 46 14.04 1.81 4.84
CA GLN A 46 15.39 1.24 4.77
C GLN A 46 15.31 -0.29 4.88
N GLY A 47 14.66 -0.94 3.91
CA GLY A 47 14.64 -2.39 3.81
C GLY A 47 14.00 -3.14 4.98
N GLY A 48 13.08 -2.52 5.72
CA GLY A 48 12.46 -3.12 6.90
C GLY A 48 13.24 -2.89 8.20
N GLY A 49 14.34 -2.18 8.15
CA GLY A 49 15.15 -1.87 9.32
C GLY A 49 14.51 -0.83 10.24
N ILE A 50 14.77 -0.98 11.54
CA ILE A 50 14.22 -0.13 12.59
C ILE A 50 15.22 0.98 12.93
N PHE A 51 15.05 2.13 12.27
CA PHE A 51 15.97 3.27 12.41
C PHE A 51 15.26 4.51 12.97
N ILE A 52 16.01 5.35 13.68
CA ILE A 52 15.58 6.68 14.13
C ILE A 52 15.70 7.68 12.98
N ALA A 53 16.84 7.62 12.28
CA ALA A 53 17.21 8.43 11.14
C ALA A 53 18.05 7.59 10.20
N GLU A 54 18.51 8.17 9.10
CA GLU A 54 19.36 7.46 8.14
C GLU A 54 20.58 6.86 8.83
N ASN A 55 20.71 5.54 8.77
CA ASN A 55 21.80 4.75 9.37
C ASN A 55 21.95 4.85 10.91
N ILE A 56 20.96 5.36 11.63
CA ILE A 56 20.96 5.40 13.08
C ILE A 56 19.92 4.41 13.62
N PRO A 57 20.29 3.21 14.07
CA PRO A 57 19.35 2.21 14.52
C PRO A 57 18.68 2.60 15.85
N HIS A 58 17.45 2.16 16.02
CA HIS A 58 16.80 2.21 17.32
C HIS A 58 17.43 1.19 18.26
N THR A 59 17.62 1.59 19.51
CA THR A 59 17.98 0.72 20.62
C THR A 59 16.73 0.43 21.48
N SER A 60 16.78 -0.60 22.34
CA SER A 60 15.73 -0.85 23.34
C SER A 60 15.38 0.39 24.17
N LYS A 61 16.41 1.15 24.56
CA LYS A 61 16.28 2.39 25.33
C LYS A 61 15.55 3.49 24.54
N THR A 62 15.85 3.68 23.25
CA THR A 62 15.19 4.69 22.42
C THR A 62 13.73 4.33 22.13
N LEU A 63 13.45 3.04 21.89
CA LEU A 63 12.10 2.53 21.73
C LEU A 63 11.30 2.68 23.01
N ALA A 64 11.88 2.35 24.17
CA ALA A 64 11.20 2.48 25.47
C ALA A 64 10.79 3.93 25.76
N LYS A 65 11.69 4.88 25.44
CA LYS A 65 11.40 6.32 25.56
C LYS A 65 10.28 6.75 24.59
N GLN A 66 10.32 6.30 23.36
CA GLN A 66 9.33 6.64 22.34
C GLN A 66 7.95 6.05 22.67
N TRP A 67 7.89 4.87 23.27
CA TRP A 67 6.64 4.17 23.60
C TRP A 67 6.15 4.46 25.01
N ASN A 68 6.90 5.25 25.77
CA ASN A 68 6.61 5.58 27.17
C ASN A 68 6.41 4.32 28.03
N CYS A 69 7.34 3.38 27.92
CA CYS A 69 7.31 2.12 28.67
C CYS A 69 8.68 1.80 29.27
N LYS A 70 8.74 0.77 30.13
CA LYS A 70 9.99 0.32 30.72
C LYS A 70 10.86 -0.37 29.65
N GLU A 71 12.18 -0.12 29.67
CA GLU A 71 13.13 -0.72 28.72
C GLU A 71 13.08 -2.25 28.75
N ILE A 72 12.93 -2.85 29.95
CA ILE A 72 12.82 -4.31 30.06
C ILE A 72 11.62 -4.87 29.30
N THR A 73 10.50 -4.12 29.21
CA THR A 73 9.35 -4.52 28.42
C THR A 73 9.69 -4.58 26.93
N VAL A 74 10.44 -3.60 26.45
CA VAL A 74 10.89 -3.57 25.04
C VAL A 74 11.87 -4.72 24.77
N ILE A 75 12.84 -4.95 25.65
CA ILE A 75 13.80 -6.05 25.49
C ILE A 75 13.06 -7.39 25.42
N ASN A 76 12.16 -7.66 26.35
CA ASN A 76 11.38 -8.91 26.36
C ASN A 76 10.54 -9.05 25.09
N THR A 77 9.94 -7.95 24.62
CA THR A 77 9.15 -7.93 23.38
C THR A 77 10.02 -8.22 22.15
N LEU A 78 11.16 -7.55 22.02
CA LEU A 78 12.06 -7.75 20.88
C LEU A 78 12.58 -9.19 20.87
N ASN A 79 12.97 -9.74 22.01
CA ASN A 79 13.41 -11.14 22.12
C ASN A 79 12.29 -12.10 21.68
N LEU A 80 11.09 -11.93 22.22
CA LEU A 80 9.95 -12.77 21.87
C LEU A 80 9.62 -12.73 20.34
N LEU A 81 9.65 -11.54 19.75
CA LEU A 81 9.40 -11.37 18.31
C LEU A 81 10.53 -11.98 17.46
N THR A 82 11.79 -11.90 17.94
CA THR A 82 12.93 -12.52 17.27
C THR A 82 12.89 -14.04 17.38
N GLU A 83 12.58 -14.59 18.55
CA GLU A 83 12.39 -16.03 18.77
C GLU A 83 11.26 -16.60 17.91
N ALA A 84 10.18 -15.85 17.75
CA ALA A 84 9.09 -16.22 16.84
C ALA A 84 9.42 -16.06 15.35
N GLY A 85 10.56 -15.46 14.98
CA GLY A 85 10.95 -15.24 13.58
C GLY A 85 10.20 -14.09 12.88
N LEU A 86 9.57 -13.19 13.64
CA LEU A 86 8.94 -11.97 13.12
C LEU A 86 9.94 -10.82 12.97
N LEU A 87 11.05 -10.89 13.70
CA LEU A 87 12.18 -9.97 13.60
C LEU A 87 13.48 -10.73 13.38
N GLU A 88 14.39 -10.09 12.69
CA GLU A 88 15.76 -10.54 12.50
C GLU A 88 16.73 -9.49 13.05
N VAL A 89 17.89 -9.92 13.53
CA VAL A 89 18.95 -9.04 14.01
C VAL A 89 20.17 -9.18 13.10
N ILE A 90 20.50 -8.12 12.38
CA ILE A 90 21.64 -8.06 11.48
C ILE A 90 22.49 -6.88 11.93
N GLU A 91 23.76 -7.11 12.26
CA GLU A 91 24.72 -6.06 12.70
C GLU A 91 24.17 -5.17 13.84
N ASN A 92 23.51 -5.78 14.82
CA ASN A 92 22.84 -5.10 15.94
C ASN A 92 21.67 -4.18 15.54
N VAL A 93 21.11 -4.34 14.35
CA VAL A 93 19.92 -3.66 13.87
C VAL A 93 18.79 -4.65 13.78
N PHE A 94 17.62 -4.28 14.26
CA PHE A 94 16.40 -5.07 14.10
C PHE A 94 15.78 -4.80 12.72
N PHE A 95 15.40 -5.87 12.04
CA PHE A 95 14.70 -5.85 10.76
C PHE A 95 13.39 -6.62 10.88
N ILE A 96 12.36 -6.17 10.18
CA ILE A 96 11.13 -6.93 10.01
C ILE A 96 11.42 -8.08 9.04
N SER A 97 11.19 -9.31 9.48
CA SER A 97 11.30 -10.49 8.61
C SER A 97 10.30 -10.39 7.45
N ASP A 98 10.63 -10.92 6.29
CA ASP A 98 9.79 -10.94 5.08
C ASP A 98 9.34 -9.55 4.61
N TRP A 99 10.05 -8.47 5.00
CA TRP A 99 9.68 -7.09 4.65
C TRP A 99 9.52 -6.90 3.14
N TYR A 100 10.47 -7.38 2.36
CA TYR A 100 10.46 -7.23 0.90
C TYR A 100 9.30 -7.99 0.25
N GLU A 101 8.97 -9.15 0.78
CA GLU A 101 7.86 -9.98 0.27
C GLU A 101 6.51 -9.34 0.58
N THR A 102 6.32 -8.88 1.79
CA THR A 102 5.07 -8.27 2.24
C THR A 102 4.85 -6.88 1.68
N GLN A 103 5.87 -6.03 1.64
CA GLN A 103 5.70 -4.66 1.18
C GLN A 103 5.73 -4.53 -0.35
N SER A 104 6.33 -5.49 -1.07
CA SER A 104 6.39 -5.48 -2.55
C SER A 104 6.79 -4.10 -3.09
N VAL A 105 7.79 -3.46 -2.47
CA VAL A 105 8.22 -2.10 -2.81
C VAL A 105 8.56 -2.03 -4.30
N ASP A 106 9.27 -3.03 -4.80
CA ASP A 106 9.64 -3.11 -6.21
C ASP A 106 8.43 -3.25 -7.13
N LYS A 107 7.44 -4.09 -6.75
CA LYS A 107 6.20 -4.24 -7.53
C LYS A 107 5.36 -2.97 -7.55
N LEU A 108 5.32 -2.21 -6.46
CA LEU A 108 4.60 -0.93 -6.42
C LEU A 108 5.26 0.14 -7.28
N GLU A 109 6.59 0.18 -7.30
CA GLU A 109 7.33 1.07 -8.19
C GLU A 109 7.15 0.68 -9.65
N GLU A 110 7.18 -0.61 -9.95
CA GLU A 110 6.90 -1.14 -11.27
C GLU A 110 5.48 -0.82 -11.73
N ILE A 111 4.46 -1.01 -10.89
CA ILE A 111 3.07 -0.64 -11.17
C ILE A 111 2.95 0.86 -11.42
N ARG A 112 3.57 1.70 -10.57
CA ARG A 112 3.58 3.17 -10.75
C ARG A 112 4.28 3.57 -12.05
N LYS A 113 5.41 2.95 -12.37
CA LYS A 113 6.14 3.17 -13.62
C LYS A 113 5.31 2.79 -14.84
N ASN A 114 4.68 1.62 -14.78
CA ASN A 114 3.81 1.14 -15.84
C ASN A 114 2.56 2.02 -16.01
N ALA A 115 1.97 2.50 -14.94
CA ALA A 115 0.84 3.45 -15.00
C ALA A 115 1.25 4.79 -15.63
N ARG A 116 2.42 5.33 -15.26
CA ARG A 116 2.97 6.56 -15.88
C ARG A 116 3.21 6.37 -17.37
N LEU A 117 3.80 5.24 -17.79
CA LEU A 117 4.04 4.92 -19.20
C LEU A 117 2.74 4.77 -20.00
N ARG A 118 1.72 4.11 -19.43
CA ARG A 118 0.38 4.02 -20.06
C ARG A 118 -0.24 5.39 -20.27
N LYS A 119 -0.19 6.25 -19.25
CA LYS A 119 -0.73 7.61 -19.32
C LYS A 119 0.03 8.48 -20.33
N GLN A 120 1.34 8.32 -20.42
CA GLN A 120 2.16 9.00 -21.42
C GLN A 120 1.80 8.55 -22.84
N LYS A 121 1.76 7.24 -23.10
CA LYS A 121 1.36 6.69 -24.41
C LYS A 121 -0.06 7.10 -24.83
N SER A 122 -0.99 7.17 -23.88
CA SER A 122 -2.36 7.65 -24.15
C SER A 122 -2.36 9.12 -24.58
N ARG A 123 -1.60 9.98 -23.87
CA ARG A 123 -1.47 11.40 -24.23
C ARG A 123 -0.79 11.61 -25.60
N GLU A 124 0.21 10.82 -25.91
CA GLU A 124 0.88 10.85 -27.21
C GLU A 124 -0.06 10.43 -28.34
N ARG A 125 -0.85 9.36 -28.14
CA ARG A 125 -1.87 8.93 -29.10
C ARG A 125 -2.95 9.99 -29.31
N GLN A 126 -3.40 10.66 -28.25
CA GLN A 126 -4.38 11.75 -28.36
C GLN A 126 -3.80 12.96 -29.11
N ARG A 127 -2.53 13.30 -28.86
CA ARG A 127 -1.85 14.38 -29.58
C ARG A 127 -1.67 14.05 -31.09
N ALA A 128 -1.29 12.80 -31.37
CA ALA A 128 -1.16 12.34 -32.78
C ALA A 128 -2.51 12.40 -33.52
N ARG A 129 -3.60 11.91 -32.89
CA ARG A 129 -4.94 12.00 -33.49
C ARG A 129 -5.39 13.44 -33.71
N LYS A 130 -5.13 14.36 -32.76
CA LYS A 130 -5.43 15.79 -32.94
C LYS A 130 -4.62 16.42 -34.06
N ALA A 131 -3.36 16.03 -34.23
CA ALA A 131 -2.50 16.51 -35.33
C ALA A 131 -2.98 16.00 -36.69
N ASP A 132 -3.45 14.76 -36.79
CA ASP A 132 -4.03 14.21 -38.03
C ASP A 132 -5.36 14.87 -38.38
N MET A 133 -6.24 15.09 -37.41
CA MET A 133 -7.50 15.81 -37.65
C MET A 133 -7.27 17.28 -38.06
N SER A 134 -6.16 17.91 -37.65
CA SER A 134 -5.81 19.26 -38.07
C SER A 134 -5.24 19.31 -39.48
N ARG A 135 -4.73 18.20 -40.02
CA ARG A 135 -4.25 18.10 -41.42
C ARG A 135 -5.40 17.86 -42.39
N ASP A 136 -6.42 17.09 -42.00
CA ASP A 136 -7.57 16.83 -42.89
C ASP A 136 -8.53 18.00 -43.02
N SER A 137 -8.52 18.95 -42.05
CA SER A 137 -9.39 20.14 -42.15
C SER A 137 -8.98 21.18 -43.16
N HIS A 138 -7.85 20.99 -43.90
CA HIS A 138 -7.40 21.93 -44.92
C HIS A 138 -7.72 21.50 -46.37
N VAL A 139 -8.42 20.38 -46.57
CA VAL A 139 -8.71 19.86 -47.92
C VAL A 139 -10.19 19.54 -48.10
N THR A 140 -11.14 20.20 -47.51
CA THR A 140 -12.52 20.16 -48.01
C THR A 140 -13.35 21.34 -47.51
N SER A 141 -13.06 22.52 -48.07
CA SER A 141 -14.12 23.49 -48.30
C SER A 141 -14.76 23.16 -49.63
N GLN A 142 -15.77 22.31 -49.64
CA GLN A 142 -16.89 22.25 -50.59
C GLN A 142 -17.50 20.86 -50.60
N ASN A 143 -18.53 20.68 -49.88
CA ASN A 143 -19.83 20.10 -50.24
C ASN A 143 -20.53 19.61 -48.97
N ARG A 144 -21.40 20.43 -48.56
CA ARG A 144 -22.84 20.36 -48.28
C ARG A 144 -23.48 19.01 -47.92
N ILE A 145 -24.19 19.10 -46.81
CA ILE A 145 -25.56 18.71 -46.58
C ILE A 145 -25.79 17.39 -45.85
N ASP A 146 -26.32 17.57 -44.65
CA ASP A 146 -27.36 16.79 -43.92
C ASP A 146 -27.15 15.28 -43.75
N LYS A 147 -26.96 14.82 -42.54
CA LYS A 147 -27.99 14.17 -41.77
C LYS A 147 -27.44 13.50 -40.48
N ASP A 148 -28.20 13.76 -39.47
CA ASP A 148 -28.57 12.87 -38.37
C ASP A 148 -27.58 12.60 -37.21
N LYS A 149 -28.03 13.12 -36.11
CA LYS A 149 -27.74 12.82 -34.74
C LYS A 149 -27.64 11.31 -34.48
N GLU A 150 -26.47 10.84 -34.08
CA GLU A 150 -26.41 9.69 -33.20
C GLU A 150 -25.52 10.05 -31.99
N LYS A 151 -26.13 9.82 -30.83
CA LYS A 151 -25.53 10.06 -29.53
C LYS A 151 -24.39 9.08 -29.31
N GLU A 152 -23.16 9.54 -29.29
CA GLU A 152 -22.07 8.80 -28.68
C GLU A 152 -22.20 8.92 -27.16
N ILE A 153 -22.42 7.78 -26.53
CA ILE A 153 -22.36 7.62 -25.09
C ILE A 153 -20.91 7.40 -24.76
N ASP A 154 -20.24 8.43 -24.24
CA ASP A 154 -18.93 8.29 -23.64
C ASP A 154 -19.09 7.50 -22.33
N ILE A 155 -18.65 6.26 -22.37
CA ILE A 155 -18.51 5.43 -21.17
C ILE A 155 -17.11 5.70 -20.63
N ASP A 156 -16.96 6.77 -19.87
CA ASP A 156 -15.87 6.89 -18.93
C ASP A 156 -16.16 5.98 -17.74
N GLY A 157 -15.57 4.77 -17.83
CA GLY A 157 -15.64 3.79 -16.77
C GLY A 157 -14.70 4.15 -15.63
N ASP A 158 -15.14 4.95 -14.71
CA ASP A 158 -14.65 4.94 -13.35
C ASP A 158 -15.68 4.26 -12.46
N GLY A 159 -15.25 3.12 -11.93
CA GLY A 159 -16.07 2.24 -11.15
C GLY A 159 -16.60 2.87 -9.88
N ASP A 160 -17.89 3.03 -9.83
CA ASP A 160 -18.64 3.14 -8.58
C ASP A 160 -19.70 2.03 -8.58
N ILE A 161 -19.24 0.82 -8.31
CA ILE A 161 -20.11 -0.31 -8.00
C ILE A 161 -20.07 -0.45 -6.48
N ASP A 162 -21.01 0.14 -5.78
CA ASP A 162 -21.65 -0.41 -4.59
C ASP A 162 -22.46 0.65 -3.83
N LYS A 163 -23.63 0.99 -4.35
CA LYS A 163 -24.69 1.61 -3.52
C LYS A 163 -26.11 1.43 -4.06
N LYS A 164 -26.44 0.24 -4.54
CA LYS A 164 -27.86 -0.07 -4.81
C LYS A 164 -28.19 -1.56 -4.66
N ARG A 165 -27.94 -2.11 -3.47
CA ARG A 165 -28.51 -3.45 -3.14
C ARG A 165 -28.81 -3.62 -1.64
N LEU A 166 -29.37 -2.61 -0.99
CA LEU A 166 -29.83 -2.72 0.41
C LEU A 166 -31.12 -1.96 0.70
N THR A 167 -32.04 -1.90 -0.27
CA THR A 167 -33.40 -1.41 0.01
C THR A 167 -34.44 -2.19 -0.78
N ALA A 168 -34.50 -3.52 -0.61
CA ALA A 168 -35.64 -4.31 -1.01
C ALA A 168 -35.68 -5.64 -0.27
N ALA A 169 -35.79 -5.63 1.05
CA ALA A 169 -36.29 -6.76 1.83
C ALA A 169 -36.64 -6.29 3.26
N ASN A 170 -37.69 -5.52 3.40
CA ASN A 170 -38.52 -5.55 4.60
C ASN A 170 -39.86 -4.89 4.29
N GLY A 171 -40.74 -5.69 3.76
CA GLY A 171 -42.14 -5.39 3.62
C GLY A 171 -42.93 -6.70 3.54
N ASN A 172 -43.56 -7.05 4.62
CA ASN A 172 -44.62 -8.03 4.77
C ASN A 172 -44.27 -9.27 5.61
N ARG A 173 -44.71 -9.19 6.89
CA ARG A 173 -45.70 -10.12 7.50
C ARG A 173 -45.87 -9.78 8.98
N LEU A 174 -47.08 -9.33 9.24
CA LEU A 174 -48.03 -9.74 10.31
C LEU A 174 -47.40 -10.11 11.65
#